data_afccd69c5a635ebcac0037827ed4df93
#
_entry.id   afccd69c5a635ebcac0037827ed4df93
#
_cell.length_a   1.000
_cell.length_b   1.000
_cell.length_c   1.000
_cell.angle_alpha   90.00
_cell.angle_beta   90.00
_cell.angle_gamma   90.00
#
_symmetry.space_group_name_H-M   'P 1'
#
loop_
_entity.id
_entity.type
_entity.pdbx_description
1 polymer ?
#
loop_
_entity_poly.entity_id
_entity_poly.type
_entity_poly.pdbx_seq_one_letter_code
_entity_poly.pdbx_strand_id
1 'polypeptide(L)'
;MKRLFGVAMVALSLAACTTANTADKEAGTEESTGFFGLNKPAPKITVPSGTPLHIVLQQGVGTDASTPGSEFAAVLADPVVIGGKTVLDKGAAVSGRVVDVKKAGRVKGRATLSLQLTSVDRDGKPVEIETKTFVGVAKDNKKRDAAMIGGGAGVGAVIGAIAGGGKGAATGAAIGGAGGTGAVLATRGDDLHYPPESRLNFVLAKPVEL
;
A
#
# COMPACT_ATOMS: atom_id res chain seq x y z
N MET A 1 -6.46 -50.99 -15.61
CA MET A 1 -5.55 -51.64 -16.57
C MET A 1 -4.15 -51.23 -16.16
N LYS A 2 -3.51 -51.97 -15.32
CA LYS A 2 -2.53 -53.08 -15.48
C LYS A 2 -1.40 -52.73 -16.46
N ARG A 3 -0.19 -52.61 -15.94
CA ARG A 3 1.10 -53.26 -16.25
C ARG A 3 2.25 -52.38 -15.68
N LEU A 4 2.94 -52.73 -14.66
CA LEU A 4 3.88 -53.81 -14.25
C LEU A 4 5.05 -54.07 -15.24
N PHE A 5 6.23 -54.20 -14.59
CA PHE A 5 7.54 -54.74 -15.02
C PHE A 5 8.54 -53.66 -15.49
N GLY A 6 9.79 -53.67 -15.05
CA GLY A 6 10.58 -54.74 -14.52
C GLY A 6 11.90 -54.26 -13.85
N VAL A 7 12.27 -55.11 -12.98
CA VAL A 7 13.53 -55.19 -12.24
C VAL A 7 14.67 -55.65 -13.17
N ALA A 8 15.85 -55.05 -13.03
CA ALA A 8 17.09 -55.71 -13.41
C ALA A 8 18.22 -55.32 -12.45
N MET A 9 18.58 -56.27 -11.69
CA MET A 9 19.69 -56.42 -10.76
C MET A 9 20.88 -57.01 -11.54
N VAL A 10 22.04 -56.42 -11.51
CA VAL A 10 23.30 -57.14 -11.79
C VAL A 10 24.42 -56.62 -10.88
N ALA A 11 24.96 -57.54 -10.24
CA ALA A 11 25.97 -57.77 -9.25
C ALA A 11 27.42 -57.47 -9.68
N LEU A 12 28.19 -57.07 -8.71
CA LEU A 12 29.42 -57.66 -8.19
C LEU A 12 30.65 -57.76 -9.12
N SER A 13 31.73 -57.03 -8.79
CA SER A 13 33.09 -57.65 -8.77
C SER A 13 34.05 -56.86 -7.89
N LEU A 14 34.53 -57.52 -6.85
CA LEU A 14 35.71 -57.23 -6.07
C LEU A 14 36.98 -57.44 -6.93
N ALA A 15 37.96 -56.56 -6.78
CA ALA A 15 39.37 -56.93 -6.92
C ALA A 15 40.22 -56.05 -6.00
N ALA A 16 40.73 -56.66 -4.98
CA ALA A 16 41.80 -56.16 -4.13
C ALA A 16 43.13 -56.33 -4.84
N CYS A 17 44.05 -55.38 -4.75
CA CYS A 17 45.47 -55.57 -4.82
C CYS A 17 46.21 -54.60 -3.92
N THR A 18 46.78 -55.18 -2.91
CA THR A 18 47.77 -54.66 -1.99
C THR A 18 49.15 -54.57 -2.73
N THR A 19 49.88 -53.47 -2.58
CA THR A 19 51.34 -53.50 -2.47
C THR A 19 51.80 -52.25 -1.72
N ALA A 20 52.48 -52.50 -0.62
CA ALA A 20 53.25 -51.52 0.15
C ALA A 20 54.54 -51.18 -0.65
N ASN A 21 54.95 -49.92 -0.58
CA ASN A 21 56.37 -49.61 -0.52
C ASN A 21 56.63 -48.26 0.17
N THR A 22 57.65 -48.29 0.94
CA THR A 22 58.22 -47.40 1.96
C THR A 22 58.94 -46.18 1.36
N ALA A 23 58.96 -45.11 2.18
CA ALA A 23 59.95 -44.03 2.37
C ALA A 23 60.26 -43.08 1.19
N ASP A 24 60.04 -41.81 1.38
CA ASP A 24 60.96 -40.80 1.89
C ASP A 24 60.30 -39.41 1.81
N LYS A 25 60.25 -38.74 2.93
CA LYS A 25 60.60 -37.37 3.27
C LYS A 25 60.58 -36.30 2.17
N GLU A 26 59.62 -35.38 2.23
CA GLU A 26 59.96 -33.95 2.35
C GLU A 26 58.74 -33.11 2.68
N ALA A 27 59.00 -32.09 3.53
CA ALA A 27 58.06 -31.15 4.04
C ALA A 27 57.46 -30.29 2.93
N GLY A 28 56.18 -30.38 2.75
CA GLY A 28 55.36 -29.39 2.04
C GLY A 28 54.15 -29.15 2.89
N THR A 29 54.14 -28.03 3.57
CA THR A 29 52.98 -27.47 4.26
C THR A 29 51.93 -27.18 3.22
N GLU A 30 51.08 -28.12 2.90
CA GLU A 30 49.81 -27.81 2.22
C GLU A 30 48.82 -27.49 3.31
N GLU A 31 48.61 -26.16 3.50
CA GLU A 31 47.44 -25.62 4.16
C GLU A 31 46.19 -26.26 3.59
N SER A 32 45.65 -27.20 4.30
CA SER A 32 44.28 -27.62 4.19
C SER A 32 43.42 -26.38 4.46
N THR A 33 43.19 -25.58 3.44
CA THR A 33 42.13 -24.55 3.44
C THR A 33 40.84 -25.31 3.59
N GLY A 34 40.47 -25.54 4.85
CA GLY A 34 39.15 -25.93 5.23
C GLY A 34 38.18 -24.92 4.62
N PHE A 35 37.42 -25.36 3.66
CA PHE A 35 36.29 -24.67 3.09
C PHE A 35 35.18 -24.64 4.13
N PHE A 36 35.46 -23.99 5.26
CA PHE A 36 34.43 -23.47 6.12
C PHE A 36 33.84 -22.26 5.38
N GLY A 37 32.82 -22.51 4.59
CA GLY A 37 31.92 -21.46 4.13
C GLY A 37 31.40 -20.69 5.34
N LEU A 38 32.19 -19.69 5.76
CA LEU A 38 31.74 -18.68 6.68
C LEU A 38 30.57 -18.02 5.99
N ASN A 39 29.38 -18.45 6.39
CA ASN A 39 28.13 -17.78 6.11
C ASN A 39 28.24 -16.43 6.83
N LYS A 40 28.98 -15.48 6.20
CA LYS A 40 29.12 -14.12 6.71
C LYS A 40 27.72 -13.55 6.72
N PRO A 41 27.12 -13.27 7.88
CA PRO A 41 25.79 -12.68 7.91
C PRO A 41 25.85 -11.41 7.05
N ALA A 42 24.93 -11.29 6.11
CA ALA A 42 24.84 -10.09 5.29
C ALA A 42 24.81 -8.87 6.21
N PRO A 43 25.55 -7.81 5.91
CA PRO A 43 25.61 -6.64 6.77
C PRO A 43 24.17 -6.10 6.95
N LYS A 44 23.68 -6.15 8.17
CA LYS A 44 22.38 -5.57 8.51
C LYS A 44 22.45 -4.07 8.26
N ILE A 45 21.60 -3.59 7.39
CA ILE A 45 21.50 -2.16 7.10
C ILE A 45 20.29 -1.64 7.82
N THR A 46 20.48 -0.66 8.69
CA THR A 46 19.38 -0.02 9.40
C THR A 46 18.85 1.14 8.59
N VAL A 47 17.57 1.10 8.24
CA VAL A 47 16.84 2.22 7.66
C VAL A 47 16.35 3.10 8.81
N PRO A 48 16.75 4.38 8.87
CA PRO A 48 16.37 5.25 9.98
C PRO A 48 14.88 5.61 9.94
N SER A 49 14.31 5.89 11.11
CA SER A 49 12.98 6.49 11.20
C SER A 49 12.97 7.84 10.47
N GLY A 50 11.82 8.20 9.90
CA GLY A 50 11.69 9.40 9.09
C GLY A 50 11.97 9.21 7.60
N THR A 51 12.43 8.02 7.18
CA THR A 51 12.65 7.71 5.76
C THR A 51 11.31 7.74 5.01
N PRO A 52 11.20 8.51 3.91
CA PRO A 52 10.00 8.51 3.08
C PRO A 52 9.92 7.22 2.24
N LEU A 53 8.73 6.66 2.17
CA LEU A 53 8.38 5.51 1.35
C LEU A 53 7.29 5.93 0.36
N HIS A 54 7.63 5.97 -0.90
CA HIS A 54 6.67 6.27 -1.97
C HIS A 54 6.12 4.95 -2.50
N ILE A 55 4.82 4.78 -2.46
CA ILE A 55 4.16 3.55 -2.93
C ILE A 55 3.16 3.84 -4.03
N VAL A 56 2.86 2.79 -4.80
CA VAL A 56 1.78 2.74 -5.78
C VAL A 56 0.81 1.64 -5.37
N LEU A 57 -0.45 1.98 -5.20
CA LEU A 57 -1.49 1.02 -4.86
C LEU A 57 -1.71 0.02 -6.00
N GLN A 58 -1.82 -1.25 -5.68
CA GLN A 58 -2.20 -2.29 -6.64
C GLN A 58 -3.72 -2.48 -6.72
N GLN A 59 -4.42 -2.10 -5.67
CA GLN A 59 -5.89 -2.18 -5.59
C GLN A 59 -6.47 -0.86 -5.08
N GLY A 60 -7.71 -0.58 -5.44
CA GLY A 60 -8.41 0.60 -4.95
C GLY A 60 -8.71 0.51 -3.45
N VAL A 61 -8.53 1.62 -2.74
CA VAL A 61 -8.84 1.75 -1.31
C VAL A 61 -9.71 2.99 -1.11
N GLY A 62 -10.84 2.84 -0.41
CA GLY A 62 -11.79 3.94 -0.26
C GLY A 62 -12.69 3.79 0.96
N THR A 63 -13.34 4.90 1.32
CA THR A 63 -14.26 4.93 2.48
C THR A 63 -15.59 4.22 2.22
N ASP A 64 -15.89 3.93 0.98
CA ASP A 64 -17.05 3.17 0.52
C ASP A 64 -16.85 1.66 0.54
N ALA A 65 -15.63 1.20 0.20
CA ALA A 65 -15.30 -0.20 -0.02
C ALA A 65 -14.45 -0.82 1.11
N SER A 66 -13.70 0.00 1.85
CA SER A 66 -12.78 -0.51 2.89
C SER A 66 -13.38 -0.42 4.28
N THR A 67 -12.97 -1.34 5.15
CA THR A 67 -13.31 -1.35 6.58
C THR A 67 -12.03 -1.25 7.42
N PRO A 68 -12.11 -0.73 8.65
CA PRO A 68 -10.97 -0.77 9.57
C PRO A 68 -10.46 -2.21 9.73
N GLY A 69 -9.14 -2.39 9.64
CA GLY A 69 -8.49 -3.69 9.65
C GLY A 69 -8.28 -4.34 8.28
N SER A 70 -8.93 -3.87 7.21
CA SER A 70 -8.70 -4.40 5.85
C SER A 70 -7.26 -4.19 5.42
N GLU A 71 -6.68 -5.19 4.79
CA GLU A 71 -5.36 -5.13 4.20
C GLU A 71 -5.42 -4.62 2.75
N PHE A 72 -4.35 -3.98 2.32
CA PHE A 72 -4.16 -3.58 0.93
C PHE A 72 -2.75 -3.87 0.46
N ALA A 73 -2.63 -4.17 -0.83
CA ALA A 73 -1.37 -4.41 -1.50
C ALA A 73 -0.92 -3.17 -2.28
N ALA A 74 0.38 -2.93 -2.24
CA ALA A 74 1.04 -1.86 -2.96
C ALA A 74 2.44 -2.30 -3.40
N VAL A 75 3.10 -1.47 -4.20
CA VAL A 75 4.51 -1.65 -4.55
C VAL A 75 5.27 -0.37 -4.31
N LEU A 76 6.56 -0.50 -4.03
CA LEU A 76 7.44 0.65 -3.87
C LEU A 76 7.62 1.37 -5.21
N ALA A 77 7.31 2.67 -5.26
CA ALA A 77 7.40 3.48 -6.47
C ALA A 77 8.84 3.84 -6.82
N ASP A 78 9.65 4.09 -5.79
CA ASP A 78 11.04 4.52 -5.91
C ASP A 78 11.91 3.67 -4.99
N PRO A 79 13.18 3.38 -5.36
CA PRO A 79 14.09 2.63 -4.50
C PRO A 79 14.45 3.43 -3.25
N VAL A 80 14.63 2.75 -2.13
CA VAL A 80 15.16 3.36 -0.90
C VAL A 80 16.67 3.19 -0.86
N VAL A 81 17.39 4.31 -0.83
CA VAL A 81 18.85 4.34 -0.84
C VAL A 81 19.36 4.91 0.48
N ILE A 82 20.19 4.17 1.18
CA ILE A 82 20.82 4.58 2.45
C ILE A 82 22.33 4.49 2.31
N GLY A 83 23.02 5.59 2.55
CA GLY A 83 24.49 5.63 2.43
C GLY A 83 25.03 5.28 1.03
N GLY A 84 24.27 5.59 -0.03
CA GLY A 84 24.64 5.28 -1.41
C GLY A 84 24.36 3.83 -1.83
N LYS A 85 23.77 3.02 -0.95
CA LYS A 85 23.40 1.63 -1.24
C LYS A 85 21.87 1.49 -1.30
N THR A 86 21.36 0.87 -2.37
CA THR A 86 19.93 0.52 -2.45
C THR A 86 19.63 -0.57 -1.43
N VAL A 87 18.66 -0.30 -0.59
CA VAL A 87 18.23 -1.17 0.53
C VAL A 87 16.92 -1.84 0.23
N LEU A 88 16.01 -1.13 -0.44
CA LEU A 88 14.76 -1.64 -0.97
C LEU A 88 14.67 -1.25 -2.44
N ASP A 89 14.39 -2.22 -3.28
CA ASP A 89 14.29 -2.01 -4.72
C ASP A 89 12.94 -1.40 -5.11
N LYS A 90 12.95 -0.66 -6.21
CA LYS A 90 11.72 -0.23 -6.85
C LYS A 90 10.89 -1.45 -7.26
N GLY A 91 9.59 -1.41 -6.97
CA GLY A 91 8.68 -2.51 -7.26
C GLY A 91 8.60 -3.57 -6.16
N ALA A 92 9.38 -3.43 -5.06
CA ALA A 92 9.23 -4.30 -3.90
C ALA A 92 7.78 -4.31 -3.42
N ALA A 93 7.24 -5.49 -3.12
CA ALA A 93 5.88 -5.64 -2.64
C ALA A 93 5.75 -5.02 -1.24
N VAL A 94 4.67 -4.31 -1.02
CA VAL A 94 4.37 -3.65 0.25
C VAL A 94 2.96 -4.01 0.66
N SER A 95 2.78 -4.42 1.92
CA SER A 95 1.46 -4.61 2.50
C SER A 95 1.16 -3.50 3.50
N GLY A 96 -0.08 -3.09 3.52
CA GLY A 96 -0.56 -2.10 4.46
C GLY A 96 -1.94 -2.47 4.98
N ARG A 97 -2.37 -1.73 6.00
CA ARG A 97 -3.66 -1.91 6.65
C ARG A 97 -4.41 -0.59 6.76
N VAL A 98 -5.71 -0.68 6.61
CA VAL A 98 -6.64 0.42 6.89
C VAL A 98 -6.80 0.53 8.41
N VAL A 99 -6.41 1.66 8.97
CA VAL A 99 -6.46 1.91 10.43
C VAL A 99 -7.83 2.42 10.83
N ASP A 100 -8.35 3.41 10.10
CA ASP A 100 -9.65 4.03 10.40
C ASP A 100 -10.34 4.50 9.13
N VAL A 101 -11.67 4.41 9.12
CA VAL A 101 -12.52 4.83 8.01
C VAL A 101 -13.68 5.66 8.55
N LYS A 102 -13.73 6.91 8.14
CA LYS A 102 -14.87 7.80 8.42
C LYS A 102 -15.55 8.18 7.12
N LYS A 103 -16.81 7.82 6.99
CA LYS A 103 -17.64 8.20 5.84
C LYS A 103 -18.03 9.67 5.94
N ALA A 104 -18.29 10.29 4.79
CA ALA A 104 -18.80 11.67 4.76
C ALA A 104 -20.16 11.76 5.44
N GLY A 105 -20.32 12.81 6.26
CA GLY A 105 -21.62 13.17 6.83
C GLY A 105 -22.52 13.85 5.80
N ARG A 106 -23.83 13.93 6.11
CA ARG A 106 -24.80 14.62 5.25
C ARG A 106 -24.65 16.14 5.27
N VAL A 107 -24.39 16.70 6.44
CA VAL A 107 -24.32 18.17 6.65
C VAL A 107 -22.92 18.62 7.00
N LYS A 108 -22.24 17.86 7.81
CA LYS A 108 -20.87 18.15 8.31
C LYS A 108 -20.06 16.86 8.36
N GLY A 109 -18.76 17.01 8.17
CA GLY A 109 -17.81 15.90 8.21
C GLY A 109 -17.44 15.43 6.82
N ARG A 110 -16.12 15.47 6.53
CA ARG A 110 -15.53 14.94 5.31
C ARG A 110 -15.18 13.48 5.51
N ALA A 111 -15.24 12.70 4.45
CA ALA A 111 -14.71 11.35 4.48
C ALA A 111 -13.22 11.39 4.80
N THR A 112 -12.77 10.50 5.66
CA THR A 112 -11.36 10.38 6.08
C THR A 112 -10.98 8.92 6.03
N LEU A 113 -9.81 8.65 5.50
CA LEU A 113 -9.22 7.32 5.39
C LEU A 113 -7.82 7.34 5.99
N SER A 114 -7.59 6.49 6.97
CA SER A 114 -6.30 6.36 7.65
C SER A 114 -5.65 5.04 7.25
N LEU A 115 -4.44 5.12 6.70
CA LEU A 115 -3.68 3.98 6.18
C LEU A 115 -2.33 3.89 6.88
N GLN A 116 -1.81 2.67 7.03
CA GLN A 116 -0.49 2.39 7.58
C GLN A 116 0.14 1.21 6.84
N LEU A 117 1.44 1.28 6.54
CA LEU A 117 2.17 0.14 6.01
C LEU A 117 2.62 -0.76 7.15
N THR A 118 2.56 -2.07 6.93
CA THR A 118 2.86 -3.11 7.93
C THR A 118 4.06 -3.96 7.54
N SER A 119 4.30 -4.16 6.24
CA SER A 119 5.45 -4.93 5.78
C SER A 119 5.93 -4.48 4.40
N VAL A 120 7.20 -4.74 4.12
CA VAL A 120 7.82 -4.57 2.81
C VAL A 120 8.60 -5.83 2.47
N ASP A 121 8.53 -6.25 1.23
CA ASP A 121 9.32 -7.39 0.75
C ASP A 121 10.75 -6.95 0.45
N ARG A 122 11.71 -7.74 0.94
CA ARG A 122 13.12 -7.62 0.59
C ARG A 122 13.66 -8.98 0.19
N ASP A 123 14.09 -9.12 -1.04
CA ASP A 123 14.66 -10.37 -1.57
C ASP A 123 13.73 -11.58 -1.36
N GLY A 124 12.40 -11.40 -1.54
CA GLY A 124 11.40 -12.45 -1.34
C GLY A 124 11.06 -12.75 0.13
N LYS A 125 11.50 -11.91 1.06
CA LYS A 125 11.20 -12.06 2.50
C LYS A 125 10.43 -10.83 2.99
N PRO A 126 9.26 -11.02 3.60
CA PRO A 126 8.54 -9.91 4.20
C PRO A 126 9.26 -9.43 5.47
N VAL A 127 9.57 -8.15 5.50
CA VAL A 127 10.13 -7.46 6.68
C VAL A 127 9.03 -6.59 7.27
N GLU A 128 8.78 -6.75 8.56
CA GLU A 128 7.81 -5.93 9.27
C GLU A 128 8.33 -4.49 9.39
N ILE A 129 7.47 -3.55 9.05
CA ILE A 129 7.74 -2.12 9.17
C ILE A 129 6.58 -1.43 9.89
N GLU A 130 6.88 -0.32 10.50
CA GLU A 130 5.85 0.55 11.08
C GLU A 130 6.01 1.96 10.49
N THR A 131 4.97 2.44 9.83
CA THR A 131 4.95 3.80 9.28
C THR A 131 4.03 4.70 10.09
N LYS A 132 4.24 6.01 9.97
CA LYS A 132 3.25 6.97 10.43
C LYS A 132 1.96 6.77 9.65
N THR A 133 0.84 6.98 10.32
CA THR A 133 -0.48 6.89 9.69
C THR A 133 -0.62 7.96 8.62
N PHE A 134 -0.88 7.55 7.40
CA PHE A 134 -1.30 8.44 6.32
C PHE A 134 -2.78 8.74 6.50
N VAL A 135 -3.14 10.03 6.51
CA VAL A 135 -4.53 10.46 6.65
C VAL A 135 -4.97 11.16 5.38
N GLY A 136 -5.78 10.48 4.58
CA GLY A 136 -6.47 11.04 3.44
C GLY A 136 -7.78 11.70 3.87
N VAL A 137 -8.09 12.86 3.30
CA VAL A 137 -9.34 13.59 3.58
C VAL A 137 -9.99 13.96 2.26
N ALA A 138 -11.28 13.68 2.11
CA ALA A 138 -12.07 14.04 0.93
C ALA A 138 -12.09 15.55 0.70
N LYS A 139 -12.30 15.95 -0.55
CA LYS A 139 -12.43 17.36 -0.91
C LYS A 139 -13.66 17.98 -0.20
N ASP A 140 -13.60 19.27 0.01
CA ASP A 140 -14.70 20.02 0.59
C ASP A 140 -15.76 20.28 -0.48
N ASN A 141 -17.00 19.95 -0.17
CA ASN A 141 -18.15 20.10 -1.07
C ASN A 141 -18.88 21.46 -0.91
N LYS A 142 -18.37 22.34 -0.05
CA LYS A 142 -19.02 23.64 0.22
C LYS A 142 -19.35 24.44 -1.02
N LYS A 143 -18.46 24.43 -2.02
CA LYS A 143 -18.72 25.15 -3.28
C LYS A 143 -19.88 24.54 -4.06
N ARG A 144 -20.00 23.20 -4.10
CA ARG A 144 -21.10 22.50 -4.74
C ARG A 144 -22.43 22.78 -4.01
N ASP A 145 -22.40 22.68 -2.68
CA ASP A 145 -23.56 22.91 -1.84
C ASP A 145 -24.07 24.36 -1.96
N ALA A 146 -23.15 25.33 -1.93
CA ALA A 146 -23.49 26.74 -2.17
C ALA A 146 -24.04 26.96 -3.58
N ALA A 147 -23.52 26.30 -4.60
CA ALA A 147 -24.04 26.38 -5.98
C ALA A 147 -25.44 25.77 -6.08
N MET A 148 -25.74 24.67 -5.38
CA MET A 148 -27.08 24.06 -5.37
C MET A 148 -28.09 24.95 -4.68
N ILE A 149 -27.76 25.54 -3.53
CA ILE A 149 -28.66 26.45 -2.80
C ILE A 149 -28.86 27.75 -3.59
N GLY A 150 -27.75 28.35 -4.07
CA GLY A 150 -27.80 29.61 -4.83
C GLY A 150 -28.47 29.44 -6.20
N GLY A 151 -28.22 28.33 -6.88
CA GLY A 151 -28.88 27.97 -8.14
C GLY A 151 -30.37 27.77 -7.98
N GLY A 152 -30.80 27.03 -6.94
CA GLY A 152 -32.21 26.84 -6.60
C GLY A 152 -32.92 28.16 -6.31
N ALA A 153 -32.30 29.01 -5.50
CA ALA A 153 -32.82 30.35 -5.19
C ALA A 153 -32.92 31.25 -6.44
N GLY A 154 -31.88 31.23 -7.29
CA GLY A 154 -31.84 32.02 -8.52
C GLY A 154 -32.92 31.61 -9.52
N VAL A 155 -33.04 30.30 -9.82
CA VAL A 155 -34.11 29.79 -10.70
C VAL A 155 -35.50 30.08 -10.11
N GLY A 156 -35.68 29.84 -8.83
CA GLY A 156 -36.95 30.16 -8.14
C GLY A 156 -37.31 31.66 -8.20
N ALA A 157 -36.30 32.54 -8.04
CA ALA A 157 -36.49 33.97 -8.17
C ALA A 157 -36.96 34.41 -9.55
N VAL A 158 -36.34 33.85 -10.62
CA VAL A 158 -36.73 34.19 -12.02
C VAL A 158 -38.16 33.74 -12.31
N ILE A 159 -38.50 32.49 -11.96
CA ILE A 159 -39.89 31.99 -12.14
C ILE A 159 -40.88 32.81 -11.31
N GLY A 160 -40.56 33.12 -10.07
CA GLY A 160 -41.39 33.91 -9.19
C GLY A 160 -41.58 35.35 -9.67
N ALA A 161 -40.54 35.96 -10.27
CA ALA A 161 -40.60 37.31 -10.86
C ALA A 161 -41.56 37.39 -12.03
N ILE A 162 -41.60 36.39 -12.88
CA ILE A 162 -42.51 36.30 -14.02
C ILE A 162 -43.95 36.21 -13.55
N ALA A 163 -44.23 35.43 -12.50
CA ALA A 163 -45.56 35.16 -11.99
C ALA A 163 -46.13 36.29 -11.10
N GLY A 164 -45.27 36.98 -10.31
CA GLY A 164 -45.73 37.93 -9.27
C GLY A 164 -44.84 39.16 -9.07
N GLY A 165 -43.99 39.49 -10.07
CA GLY A 165 -43.08 40.63 -9.97
C GLY A 165 -42.11 40.54 -8.83
N GLY A 166 -41.75 41.66 -8.20
CA GLY A 166 -40.75 41.69 -7.11
C GLY A 166 -41.12 40.85 -5.87
N LYS A 167 -42.40 40.80 -5.51
CA LYS A 167 -42.87 39.95 -4.40
C LYS A 167 -42.78 38.47 -4.76
N GLY A 168 -43.13 38.12 -6.00
CA GLY A 168 -43.02 36.77 -6.52
C GLY A 168 -41.56 36.30 -6.58
N ALA A 169 -40.65 37.19 -6.97
CA ALA A 169 -39.22 36.88 -6.96
C ALA A 169 -38.70 36.52 -5.59
N ALA A 170 -39.08 37.30 -4.56
CA ALA A 170 -38.64 37.01 -3.18
C ALA A 170 -39.21 35.69 -2.66
N THR A 171 -40.48 35.40 -2.94
CA THR A 171 -41.11 34.13 -2.55
C THR A 171 -40.51 32.96 -3.29
N GLY A 172 -40.29 33.10 -4.61
CA GLY A 172 -39.69 32.08 -5.44
C GLY A 172 -38.25 31.79 -5.04
N ALA A 173 -37.45 32.80 -4.70
CA ALA A 173 -36.10 32.65 -4.17
C ALA A 173 -36.08 31.88 -2.85
N ALA A 174 -37.04 32.20 -1.94
CA ALA A 174 -37.13 31.51 -0.65
C ALA A 174 -37.50 30.03 -0.82
N ILE A 175 -38.48 29.72 -1.67
CA ILE A 175 -38.90 28.33 -1.96
C ILE A 175 -37.78 27.55 -2.70
N GLY A 176 -37.15 28.16 -3.72
CA GLY A 176 -36.08 27.57 -4.46
C GLY A 176 -34.80 27.34 -3.63
N GLY A 177 -34.48 28.31 -2.75
CA GLY A 177 -33.39 28.18 -1.78
C GLY A 177 -33.67 27.10 -0.74
N ALA A 178 -34.90 27.01 -0.22
CA ALA A 178 -35.31 25.94 0.68
C ALA A 178 -35.22 24.55 0.00
N GLY A 179 -35.65 24.45 -1.26
CA GLY A 179 -35.53 23.24 -2.07
C GLY A 179 -34.09 22.85 -2.29
N GLY A 180 -33.21 23.81 -2.66
CA GLY A 180 -31.77 23.59 -2.80
C GLY A 180 -31.13 23.14 -1.49
N THR A 181 -31.52 23.75 -0.37
CA THR A 181 -31.06 23.34 0.96
C THR A 181 -31.51 21.93 1.28
N GLY A 182 -32.80 21.60 1.02
CA GLY A 182 -33.31 20.23 1.21
C GLY A 182 -32.54 19.21 0.42
N ALA A 183 -32.16 19.50 -0.83
CA ALA A 183 -31.34 18.63 -1.67
C ALA A 183 -29.95 18.40 -1.04
N VAL A 184 -29.29 19.46 -0.54
CA VAL A 184 -28.00 19.34 0.15
C VAL A 184 -28.12 18.49 1.40
N LEU A 185 -29.18 18.64 2.19
CA LEU A 185 -29.40 17.83 3.39
C LEU A 185 -29.70 16.37 3.08
N ALA A 186 -30.32 16.09 1.95
CA ALA A 186 -30.61 14.71 1.49
C ALA A 186 -29.39 14.01 0.94
N THR A 187 -28.42 14.73 0.37
CA THR A 187 -27.19 14.16 -0.18
C THR A 187 -26.09 14.00 0.87
N ARG A 188 -25.33 12.92 0.79
CA ARG A 188 -24.10 12.76 1.56
C ARG A 188 -22.95 13.50 0.87
N GLY A 189 -21.94 13.86 1.67
CA GLY A 189 -20.66 14.32 1.12
C GLY A 189 -20.00 13.24 0.28
N ASP A 190 -18.99 13.63 -0.51
CA ASP A 190 -18.29 12.70 -1.38
C ASP A 190 -17.43 11.76 -0.55
N ASP A 191 -17.47 10.46 -0.91
CA ASP A 191 -16.59 9.47 -0.37
C ASP A 191 -15.14 9.70 -0.86
N LEU A 192 -14.18 9.26 -0.09
CA LEU A 192 -12.77 9.30 -0.46
C LEU A 192 -12.39 7.97 -1.09
N HIS A 193 -11.93 8.01 -2.32
CA HIS A 193 -11.48 6.85 -3.05
C HIS A 193 -10.11 7.09 -3.69
N TYR A 194 -9.17 6.19 -3.45
CA TYR A 194 -7.90 6.09 -4.14
C TYR A 194 -7.98 4.91 -5.12
N PRO A 195 -8.03 5.15 -6.42
CA PRO A 195 -8.04 4.09 -7.42
C PRO A 195 -6.70 3.33 -7.42
N PRO A 196 -6.66 2.14 -8.04
CA PRO A 196 -5.40 1.47 -8.34
C PRO A 196 -4.43 2.43 -9.02
N GLU A 197 -3.12 2.20 -8.86
CA GLU A 197 -2.04 3.05 -9.37
C GLU A 197 -1.91 4.43 -8.69
N SER A 198 -2.73 4.73 -7.68
CA SER A 198 -2.55 5.94 -6.88
C SER A 198 -1.21 5.92 -6.16
N ARG A 199 -0.48 7.05 -6.22
CA ARG A 199 0.76 7.23 -5.49
C ARG A 199 0.48 7.82 -4.11
N LEU A 200 1.01 7.18 -3.08
CA LEU A 200 0.90 7.63 -1.70
C LEU A 200 2.28 7.71 -1.06
N ASN A 201 2.45 8.67 -0.16
CA ASN A 201 3.71 8.88 0.55
C ASN A 201 3.54 8.52 2.02
N PHE A 202 4.36 7.61 2.49
CA PHE A 202 4.43 7.22 3.89
C PHE A 202 5.77 7.62 4.48
N VAL A 203 5.85 7.67 5.78
CA VAL A 203 7.09 7.96 6.50
C VAL A 203 7.30 6.88 7.54
N LEU A 204 8.47 6.28 7.56
CA LEU A 204 8.84 5.27 8.53
C LEU A 204 8.77 5.84 9.95
N ALA A 205 8.04 5.18 10.84
CA ALA A 205 7.88 5.61 12.23
C ALA A 205 9.03 5.14 13.12
N LYS A 206 9.50 3.92 12.90
CA LYS A 206 10.58 3.28 13.65
C LYS A 206 11.73 2.87 12.72
N PRO A 207 12.98 2.84 13.21
CA PRO A 207 14.08 2.29 12.43
C PRO A 207 13.83 0.80 12.18
N VAL A 208 14.23 0.32 11.00
CA VAL A 208 14.09 -1.09 10.58
C VAL A 208 15.44 -1.63 10.17
N GLU A 209 15.78 -2.81 10.68
CA GLU A 209 16.95 -3.58 10.27
C GLU A 209 16.58 -4.47 9.09
N LEU A 210 17.31 -4.30 8.01
CA LEU A 210 17.12 -5.02 6.77
C LEU A 210 18.31 -5.93 6.48
#